data_d5343c2774612624c1e2d1bd109c0032
#
_entry.id   d5343c2774612624c1e2d1bd109c0032
#
_cell.length_a   1.000
_cell.length_b   1.000
_cell.length_c   1.000
_cell.angle_alpha   90.00
_cell.angle_beta   90.00
_cell.angle_gamma   90.00
#
_symmetry.space_group_name_H-M   'P 1'
#
loop_
_entity.id
_entity.type
_entity.pdbx_description
1 polymer ?
#
loop_
_entity_poly.entity_id
_entity_poly.type
_entity_poly.pdbx_seq_one_letter_code
_entity_poly.pdbx_strand_id
1 'polypeptide(L)'
;MGAALAAPLVVLVANAHGAPMSGVTVSWSAAPGNGALSTGTSVSDASGHASVRWTLDATYLGTSVTAAIPNASVTFSALGNGSGDLGGRPFFPADNPWRADVSSAPLDANSANLIASCGPSVGMHPDFGTVYAGAPNGIPYVVVHGNQSRVPVSFTYADESDPGPYPIPPYAPIEGGPSSTGDRHVIVLDADNWKLYELYAAYPASGGARWASGSGAIFDLTSNALRPARWTSADAAGLPILPGLVRYDEVAIHHAIEHAIRFTCVHTRKAYVPPARHWASTLTGANYAPMGMRVRLKAGVDISSYSATNQVILRALKKYGMILADNGADMMIGGAPDPRWSDDDLHNLTHIHGSDFEVVQMNGMVVGN
;
A
#
# COMPACT_ATOMS: atom_id res chain seq x y z
N MET A 1 -0.51 17.36 -13.88
CA MET A 1 -0.77 18.51 -13.00
C MET A 1 -1.82 18.07 -11.99
N GLY A 2 -1.60 18.37 -10.71
CA GLY A 2 -2.55 18.07 -9.66
C GLY A 2 -3.88 18.81 -9.84
N ALA A 3 -4.95 18.30 -9.24
CA ALA A 3 -6.26 18.91 -9.30
C ALA A 3 -6.34 20.10 -8.31
N ALA A 4 -6.86 21.24 -8.75
CA ALA A 4 -7.23 22.32 -7.85
C ALA A 4 -8.46 21.90 -7.04
N LEU A 5 -8.46 22.21 -5.74
CA LEU A 5 -9.67 22.04 -4.93
C LEU A 5 -10.82 22.89 -5.51
N ALA A 6 -12.02 22.34 -5.52
CA ALA A 6 -13.22 23.00 -6.06
C ALA A 6 -13.52 24.31 -5.32
N ALA A 7 -13.25 24.36 -4.00
CA ALA A 7 -13.40 25.54 -3.16
C ALA A 7 -12.06 25.98 -2.57
N PRO A 8 -11.85 27.28 -2.27
CA PRO A 8 -10.68 27.72 -1.53
C PRO A 8 -10.71 27.17 -0.09
N LEU A 9 -9.54 27.04 0.51
CA LEU A 9 -9.42 26.90 1.95
C LEU A 9 -9.77 28.23 2.61
N VAL A 10 -10.56 28.18 3.67
CA VAL A 10 -11.01 29.37 4.42
C VAL A 10 -10.78 29.17 5.90
N VAL A 11 -10.19 30.16 6.58
CA VAL A 11 -10.08 30.21 8.04
C VAL A 11 -10.84 31.39 8.58
N LEU A 12 -11.44 31.24 9.77
CA LEU A 12 -11.96 32.35 10.55
C LEU A 12 -10.90 32.75 11.59
N VAL A 13 -10.47 34.02 11.52
CA VAL A 13 -9.60 34.59 12.54
C VAL A 13 -10.50 35.30 13.56
N ALA A 14 -10.43 34.87 14.81
CA ALA A 14 -11.22 35.40 15.90
C ALA A 14 -10.36 35.67 17.14
N ASN A 15 -10.78 36.59 17.99
CA ASN A 15 -10.13 36.83 19.29
C ASN A 15 -10.50 35.75 20.32
N ALA A 16 -9.96 35.82 21.52
CA ALA A 16 -10.19 34.84 22.58
C ALA A 16 -11.66 34.70 23.02
N HIS A 17 -12.54 35.68 22.67
CA HIS A 17 -13.95 35.64 22.95
C HIS A 17 -14.80 35.20 21.74
N GLY A 18 -14.15 34.73 20.65
CA GLY A 18 -14.82 34.27 19.45
C GLY A 18 -15.28 35.37 18.48
N ALA A 19 -14.97 36.63 18.75
CA ALA A 19 -15.36 37.73 17.84
C ALA A 19 -14.41 37.80 16.62
N PRO A 20 -14.96 37.92 15.38
CA PRO A 20 -14.16 38.02 14.17
C PRO A 20 -13.16 39.19 14.20
N MET A 21 -11.97 38.95 13.69
CA MET A 21 -10.90 39.96 13.58
C MET A 21 -10.58 40.24 12.11
N SER A 22 -10.79 41.48 11.69
CA SER A 22 -10.45 41.96 10.35
C SER A 22 -9.00 42.47 10.29
N GLY A 23 -8.38 42.40 9.10
CA GLY A 23 -7.06 42.97 8.86
C GLY A 23 -5.90 42.15 9.39
N VAL A 24 -6.12 40.93 9.85
CA VAL A 24 -5.08 40.02 10.32
C VAL A 24 -4.46 39.27 9.15
N THR A 25 -3.14 39.35 9.04
CA THR A 25 -2.41 38.54 8.03
C THR A 25 -2.31 37.09 8.47
N VAL A 26 -2.79 36.17 7.61
CA VAL A 26 -2.66 34.73 7.74
C VAL A 26 -1.56 34.26 6.78
N SER A 27 -0.58 33.56 7.29
CA SER A 27 0.47 32.90 6.50
C SER A 27 0.01 31.50 6.12
N TRP A 28 0.16 31.13 4.86
CA TRP A 28 -0.18 29.82 4.31
C TRP A 28 1.11 29.13 3.89
N SER A 29 1.29 27.89 4.31
CA SER A 29 2.45 27.09 3.95
C SER A 29 2.06 25.67 3.56
N ALA A 30 2.64 25.19 2.47
CA ALA A 30 2.62 23.79 2.06
C ALA A 30 4.07 23.32 2.00
N ALA A 31 4.37 22.14 2.56
CA ALA A 31 5.68 21.53 2.39
C ALA A 31 5.93 21.15 0.92
N PRO A 32 7.18 21.01 0.48
CA PRO A 32 7.48 20.48 -0.86
C PRO A 32 6.75 19.16 -1.10
N GLY A 33 6.13 19.01 -2.28
CA GLY A 33 5.29 17.85 -2.62
C GLY A 33 3.84 17.92 -2.13
N ASN A 34 3.45 18.96 -1.37
CA ASN A 34 2.07 19.14 -0.91
C ASN A 34 1.22 19.99 -1.87
N GLY A 35 1.69 20.21 -3.07
CA GLY A 35 1.00 21.00 -4.08
C GLY A 35 1.35 22.48 -4.03
N ALA A 36 0.59 23.30 -4.75
CA ALA A 36 0.83 24.73 -4.93
C ALA A 36 -0.28 25.59 -4.33
N LEU A 37 0.12 26.65 -3.64
CA LEU A 37 -0.80 27.68 -3.11
C LEU A 37 -0.85 28.88 -4.06
N SER A 38 -2.03 29.48 -4.22
CA SER A 38 -2.19 30.70 -5.04
C SER A 38 -1.44 31.89 -4.45
N THR A 39 -1.20 31.90 -3.15
CA THR A 39 -0.42 32.93 -2.42
C THR A 39 0.10 32.35 -1.11
N GLY A 40 1.22 32.86 -0.60
CA GLY A 40 1.74 32.52 0.73
C GLY A 40 1.09 33.29 1.88
N THR A 41 0.31 34.33 1.61
CA THR A 41 -0.40 35.12 2.63
C THR A 41 -1.75 35.61 2.13
N SER A 42 -2.71 35.80 3.05
CA SER A 42 -3.95 36.54 2.81
C SER A 42 -4.34 37.30 4.07
N VAL A 43 -5.20 38.29 3.93
CA VAL A 43 -5.66 39.15 5.03
C VAL A 43 -7.12 38.86 5.33
N SER A 44 -7.49 38.77 6.60
CA SER A 44 -8.87 38.54 7.01
C SER A 44 -9.77 39.73 6.68
N ASP A 45 -10.94 39.43 6.14
CA ASP A 45 -11.98 40.40 5.79
C ASP A 45 -12.75 40.95 7.02
N ALA A 46 -13.78 41.76 6.79
CA ALA A 46 -14.61 42.33 7.86
C ALA A 46 -15.34 41.27 8.71
N SER A 47 -15.53 40.07 8.18
CA SER A 47 -16.12 38.91 8.84
C SER A 47 -15.07 37.98 9.47
N GLY A 48 -13.77 38.35 9.44
CA GLY A 48 -12.66 37.61 9.96
C GLY A 48 -12.17 36.48 9.06
N HIS A 49 -12.68 36.33 7.83
CA HIS A 49 -12.29 35.24 6.94
C HIS A 49 -11.05 35.59 6.11
N ALA A 50 -10.10 34.64 6.06
CA ALA A 50 -8.97 34.66 5.14
C ALA A 50 -8.95 33.36 4.32
N SER A 51 -8.58 33.45 3.04
CA SER A 51 -8.64 32.29 2.14
C SER A 51 -7.44 32.15 1.21
N VAL A 52 -7.21 30.92 0.73
CA VAL A 52 -6.21 30.58 -0.28
C VAL A 52 -6.75 29.48 -1.19
N ARG A 53 -6.36 29.48 -2.47
CA ARG A 53 -6.62 28.34 -3.36
C ARG A 53 -5.45 27.38 -3.29
N TRP A 54 -5.76 26.10 -3.22
CA TRP A 54 -4.78 25.03 -3.15
C TRP A 54 -4.97 24.08 -4.33
N THR A 55 -3.89 23.87 -5.08
CA THR A 55 -3.80 22.86 -6.13
C THR A 55 -2.98 21.72 -5.57
N LEU A 56 -3.58 20.53 -5.46
CA LEU A 56 -2.92 19.33 -4.93
C LEU A 56 -1.77 18.91 -5.82
N ASP A 57 -0.73 18.33 -5.23
CA ASP A 57 0.30 17.63 -5.98
C ASP A 57 -0.28 16.36 -6.60
N ALA A 58 0.17 16.01 -7.81
CA ALA A 58 -0.27 14.81 -8.50
C ALA A 58 0.48 13.55 -8.03
N THR A 59 1.58 13.75 -7.31
CA THR A 59 2.54 12.70 -6.95
C THR A 59 2.23 12.05 -5.59
N TYR A 60 1.49 12.76 -4.70
CA TYR A 60 1.27 12.29 -3.33
C TYR A 60 -0.23 12.13 -3.01
N LEU A 61 -0.55 11.03 -2.32
CA LEU A 61 -1.93 10.74 -1.90
C LEU A 61 -2.41 11.62 -0.74
N GLY A 62 -1.51 11.98 0.16
CA GLY A 62 -1.82 12.82 1.31
C GLY A 62 -1.02 14.10 1.30
N THR A 63 -1.69 15.22 1.30
CA THR A 63 -1.09 16.54 1.29
C THR A 63 -1.69 17.42 2.37
N SER A 64 -0.93 18.40 2.85
CA SER A 64 -1.40 19.33 3.89
C SER A 64 -0.94 20.76 3.64
N VAL A 65 -1.78 21.69 4.11
CA VAL A 65 -1.50 23.12 4.13
C VAL A 65 -1.77 23.65 5.53
N THR A 66 -0.84 24.42 6.06
CA THR A 66 -1.00 25.09 7.35
C THR A 66 -1.31 26.58 7.14
N ALA A 67 -2.40 27.04 7.75
CA ALA A 67 -2.70 28.45 7.95
C ALA A 67 -2.24 28.88 9.34
N ALA A 68 -1.47 29.93 9.47
CA ALA A 68 -0.91 30.39 10.75
C ALA A 68 -1.02 31.91 10.92
N ILE A 69 -1.25 32.30 12.17
CA ILE A 69 -1.01 33.65 12.72
C ILE A 69 -0.01 33.50 13.89
N PRO A 70 0.56 34.60 14.47
CA PRO A 70 1.65 34.49 15.43
C PRO A 70 1.44 33.51 16.61
N ASN A 71 0.20 33.31 17.07
CA ASN A 71 -0.10 32.51 18.25
C ASN A 71 -1.08 31.35 18.00
N ALA A 72 -1.44 31.07 16.76
CA ALA A 72 -2.35 29.98 16.41
C ALA A 72 -2.12 29.47 14.99
N SER A 73 -2.41 28.20 14.80
CA SER A 73 -2.38 27.59 13.47
C SER A 73 -3.47 26.53 13.32
N VAL A 74 -3.87 26.28 12.07
CA VAL A 74 -4.74 25.18 11.70
C VAL A 74 -4.17 24.52 10.45
N THR A 75 -4.24 23.20 10.40
CA THR A 75 -3.78 22.41 9.25
C THR A 75 -5.00 21.83 8.51
N PHE A 76 -5.05 22.08 7.21
CA PHE A 76 -5.93 21.42 6.27
C PHE A 76 -5.21 20.22 5.68
N SER A 77 -5.91 19.11 5.56
CA SER A 77 -5.40 17.93 4.89
C SER A 77 -6.32 17.56 3.73
N ALA A 78 -5.72 17.07 2.65
CA ALA A 78 -6.46 16.53 1.52
C ALA A 78 -5.81 15.19 1.12
N LEU A 79 -6.68 14.23 0.76
CA LEU A 79 -6.26 13.03 0.06
C LEU A 79 -6.46 13.29 -1.43
N GLY A 80 -5.42 13.07 -2.22
CA GLY A 80 -5.57 13.02 -3.67
C GLY A 80 -6.47 11.82 -4.04
N ASN A 81 -7.28 11.97 -5.08
CA ASN A 81 -8.03 10.86 -5.63
C ASN A 81 -7.08 10.02 -6.50
N GLY A 82 -6.53 8.96 -5.93
CA GLY A 82 -5.69 8.01 -6.64
C GLY A 82 -4.31 7.80 -6.01
N SER A 83 -3.68 6.69 -6.36
CA SER A 83 -2.31 6.41 -6.02
C SER A 83 -1.39 7.37 -6.79
N GLY A 84 -0.54 8.11 -6.07
CA GLY A 84 0.42 9.03 -6.69
C GLY A 84 1.40 8.29 -7.61
N ASP A 85 1.93 8.99 -8.60
CA ASP A 85 3.03 8.48 -9.42
C ASP A 85 4.33 8.50 -8.60
N LEU A 86 4.91 7.34 -8.35
CA LEU A 86 6.19 7.19 -7.66
C LEU A 86 7.40 7.35 -8.61
N GLY A 87 7.16 7.84 -9.85
CA GLY A 87 8.18 8.11 -10.85
C GLY A 87 8.90 6.86 -11.37
N GLY A 88 8.26 5.70 -11.28
CA GLY A 88 8.86 4.43 -11.67
C GLY A 88 10.05 4.01 -10.78
N ARG A 89 10.25 4.66 -9.62
CA ARG A 89 11.34 4.30 -8.69
C ARG A 89 11.12 2.90 -8.12
N PRO A 90 12.06 1.97 -8.31
CA PRO A 90 11.91 0.63 -7.78
C PRO A 90 12.01 0.61 -6.26
N PHE A 91 11.23 -0.27 -5.60
CA PHE A 91 11.24 -0.38 -4.16
C PHE A 91 12.51 -1.05 -3.64
N PHE A 92 13.14 -1.92 -4.24
CA PHE A 92 14.30 -2.63 -3.72
C PHE A 92 15.46 -2.62 -4.71
N PRO A 93 16.69 -2.96 -4.29
CA PRO A 93 17.83 -3.19 -5.18
C PRO A 93 17.50 -4.18 -6.29
N ALA A 94 18.23 -4.12 -7.39
CA ALA A 94 17.95 -4.91 -8.60
C ALA A 94 18.05 -6.44 -8.37
N ASP A 95 18.84 -6.86 -7.40
CA ASP A 95 19.05 -8.26 -7.00
C ASP A 95 18.08 -8.74 -5.91
N ASN A 96 17.08 -7.92 -5.54
CA ASN A 96 16.08 -8.32 -4.55
C ASN A 96 15.18 -9.44 -5.11
N PRO A 97 14.78 -10.44 -4.27
CA PRO A 97 13.86 -11.50 -4.69
C PRO A 97 12.56 -11.02 -5.32
N TRP A 98 12.01 -9.88 -4.90
CA TRP A 98 10.80 -9.31 -5.51
C TRP A 98 11.00 -8.95 -6.98
N ARG A 99 12.22 -8.60 -7.39
CA ARG A 99 12.58 -8.16 -8.75
C ARG A 99 13.20 -9.25 -9.60
N ALA A 100 13.36 -10.48 -9.07
CA ALA A 100 13.97 -11.58 -9.79
C ALA A 100 13.07 -12.03 -10.96
N ASP A 101 13.66 -12.08 -12.18
CA ASP A 101 13.02 -12.71 -13.34
C ASP A 101 12.96 -14.23 -13.13
N VAL A 102 11.75 -14.76 -13.04
CA VAL A 102 11.50 -16.20 -12.83
C VAL A 102 10.93 -16.89 -14.07
N SER A 103 10.88 -16.19 -15.20
CA SER A 103 10.25 -16.69 -16.44
C SER A 103 10.85 -18.02 -16.93
N SER A 104 12.15 -18.26 -16.66
CA SER A 104 12.86 -19.48 -17.00
C SER A 104 13.35 -20.30 -15.81
N ALA A 105 12.94 -19.91 -14.59
CA ALA A 105 13.34 -20.63 -13.37
C ALA A 105 12.81 -22.08 -13.37
N PRO A 106 13.51 -23.04 -12.77
CA PRO A 106 13.04 -24.42 -12.63
C PRO A 106 11.70 -24.48 -11.87
N LEU A 107 10.92 -25.51 -12.18
CA LEU A 107 9.65 -25.77 -11.49
C LEU A 107 9.88 -26.58 -10.23
N ASP A 108 9.06 -26.33 -9.22
CA ASP A 108 8.98 -27.18 -8.04
C ASP A 108 8.41 -28.56 -8.41
N ALA A 109 9.02 -29.62 -7.93
CA ALA A 109 8.58 -30.99 -8.21
C ALA A 109 7.17 -31.28 -7.67
N ASN A 110 6.72 -30.55 -6.64
CA ASN A 110 5.39 -30.64 -6.05
C ASN A 110 4.40 -29.59 -6.59
N SER A 111 4.76 -28.90 -7.68
CA SER A 111 3.99 -27.77 -8.23
C SER A 111 2.50 -28.07 -8.39
N ALA A 112 2.13 -29.21 -8.97
CA ALA A 112 0.74 -29.57 -9.20
C ALA A 112 -0.09 -29.68 -7.91
N ASN A 113 0.46 -30.28 -6.86
CA ASN A 113 -0.25 -30.42 -5.57
C ASN A 113 -0.34 -29.09 -4.83
N LEU A 114 0.70 -28.25 -4.92
CA LEU A 114 0.71 -26.90 -4.31
C LEU A 114 -0.34 -26.00 -4.96
N ILE A 115 -0.44 -26.02 -6.30
CA ILE A 115 -1.52 -25.30 -7.03
C ILE A 115 -2.88 -25.89 -6.65
N ALA A 116 -2.99 -27.22 -6.52
CA ALA A 116 -4.26 -27.84 -6.10
C ALA A 116 -4.73 -27.37 -4.71
N SER A 117 -3.81 -27.02 -3.81
CA SER A 117 -4.15 -26.50 -2.48
C SER A 117 -4.56 -25.03 -2.46
N CYS A 118 -4.32 -24.28 -3.54
CA CYS A 118 -4.68 -22.88 -3.71
C CYS A 118 -5.79 -22.66 -4.76
N GLY A 119 -6.63 -23.66 -5.02
CA GLY A 119 -7.81 -23.53 -5.91
C GLY A 119 -7.48 -23.51 -7.40
N PRO A 120 -7.18 -24.67 -8.03
CA PRO A 120 -6.77 -24.73 -9.43
C PRO A 120 -7.84 -24.22 -10.41
N SER A 121 -9.12 -24.31 -10.05
CA SER A 121 -10.25 -23.82 -10.85
C SER A 121 -10.73 -22.43 -10.44
N VAL A 122 -10.12 -21.83 -9.42
CA VAL A 122 -10.46 -20.48 -8.96
C VAL A 122 -9.85 -19.45 -9.90
N GLY A 123 -10.67 -18.51 -10.38
CA GLY A 123 -10.21 -17.38 -11.18
C GLY A 123 -9.39 -16.40 -10.34
N MET A 124 -8.31 -15.87 -10.91
CA MET A 124 -7.50 -14.86 -10.26
C MET A 124 -8.32 -13.58 -10.04
N HIS A 125 -8.55 -13.23 -8.78
CA HIS A 125 -9.36 -12.08 -8.43
C HIS A 125 -8.49 -10.86 -8.08
N PRO A 126 -8.66 -9.72 -8.78
CA PRO A 126 -8.05 -8.46 -8.38
C PRO A 126 -8.78 -7.91 -7.16
N ASP A 127 -8.14 -7.94 -5.99
CA ASP A 127 -8.66 -7.37 -4.76
C ASP A 127 -8.28 -5.89 -4.64
N PHE A 128 -8.55 -5.16 -5.71
CA PHE A 128 -8.34 -3.73 -5.84
C PHE A 128 -9.16 -3.17 -7.02
N GLY A 129 -9.36 -1.86 -7.00
CA GLY A 129 -10.16 -1.19 -8.01
C GLY A 129 -10.54 0.22 -7.56
N THR A 130 -11.76 0.63 -7.87
CA THR A 130 -12.28 1.96 -7.51
C THR A 130 -12.87 1.95 -6.10
N VAL A 131 -14.05 1.36 -5.91
CA VAL A 131 -14.80 1.36 -4.64
C VAL A 131 -15.47 0.01 -4.42
N TYR A 132 -15.35 -0.51 -3.20
CA TYR A 132 -16.09 -1.68 -2.74
C TYR A 132 -16.74 -1.39 -1.38
N ALA A 133 -18.02 -1.74 -1.22
CA ALA A 133 -18.80 -1.52 0.00
C ALA A 133 -18.73 -0.09 0.57
N GLY A 134 -18.61 0.92 -0.31
CA GLY A 134 -18.57 2.33 0.08
C GLY A 134 -17.19 2.85 0.52
N ALA A 135 -16.14 2.04 0.40
CA ALA A 135 -14.75 2.44 0.68
C ALA A 135 -13.86 2.19 -0.55
N PRO A 136 -12.68 2.84 -0.65
CA PRO A 136 -11.70 2.52 -1.68
C PRO A 136 -11.35 1.02 -1.66
N ASN A 137 -11.40 0.36 -2.84
CA ASN A 137 -11.14 -1.07 -2.98
C ASN A 137 -9.65 -1.35 -3.13
N GLY A 138 -9.04 -2.03 -2.16
CA GLY A 138 -7.63 -2.37 -2.12
C GLY A 138 -6.91 -1.79 -0.90
N ILE A 139 -5.60 -1.98 -0.84
CA ILE A 139 -4.77 -1.54 0.29
C ILE A 139 -4.18 -0.15 -0.01
N PRO A 140 -4.68 0.92 0.63
CA PRO A 140 -4.23 2.27 0.37
C PRO A 140 -2.89 2.54 1.05
N TYR A 141 -2.13 3.50 0.50
CA TYR A 141 -0.91 4.00 1.12
C TYR A 141 -0.84 5.52 1.08
N VAL A 142 -0.03 6.10 1.94
CA VAL A 142 0.28 7.52 1.93
C VAL A 142 1.79 7.72 1.79
N VAL A 143 2.18 8.70 0.99
CA VAL A 143 3.58 9.11 0.84
C VAL A 143 3.83 10.33 1.72
N VAL A 144 4.92 10.30 2.48
CA VAL A 144 5.33 11.39 3.35
C VAL A 144 6.78 11.79 3.06
N HIS A 145 7.17 12.96 3.53
CA HIS A 145 8.55 13.44 3.52
C HIS A 145 9.28 13.07 4.82
N GLY A 146 10.61 13.08 4.82
CA GLY A 146 11.45 12.72 5.95
C GLY A 146 11.28 13.59 7.19
N ASN A 147 10.64 14.76 7.06
CA ASN A 147 10.29 15.66 8.16
C ASN A 147 8.89 15.39 8.75
N GLN A 148 8.15 14.38 8.28
CA GLN A 148 6.86 13.99 8.86
C GLN A 148 7.02 13.68 10.34
N SER A 149 6.22 14.35 11.18
CA SER A 149 6.19 14.11 12.62
C SER A 149 5.89 12.65 12.93
N ARG A 150 6.64 12.08 13.85
CA ARG A 150 6.51 10.69 14.25
C ARG A 150 5.60 10.55 15.48
N VAL A 151 4.74 9.54 15.47
CA VAL A 151 3.78 9.25 16.53
C VAL A 151 4.08 7.88 17.17
N PRO A 152 3.81 7.69 18.47
CA PRO A 152 3.96 6.41 19.12
C PRO A 152 2.90 5.43 18.63
N VAL A 153 3.29 4.16 18.49
CA VAL A 153 2.41 3.03 18.16
C VAL A 153 2.58 1.96 19.22
N SER A 154 1.50 1.45 19.76
CA SER A 154 1.47 0.26 20.65
C SER A 154 1.04 -0.97 19.85
N PHE A 155 1.68 -2.11 20.09
CA PHE A 155 1.44 -3.34 19.33
C PHE A 155 0.89 -4.46 20.22
N THR A 156 -0.05 -5.24 19.67
CA THR A 156 -0.52 -6.49 20.29
C THR A 156 0.58 -7.57 20.18
N TYR A 157 1.23 -7.67 19.01
CA TYR A 157 2.35 -8.58 18.75
C TYR A 157 3.68 -7.81 18.84
N ALA A 158 3.97 -7.25 20.03
CA ALA A 158 5.10 -6.35 20.22
C ALA A 158 6.46 -7.05 20.03
N ASP A 159 6.54 -8.35 20.33
CA ASP A 159 7.72 -9.20 20.19
C ASP A 159 8.08 -9.53 18.74
N GLU A 160 7.14 -9.33 17.82
CA GLU A 160 7.33 -9.51 16.38
C GLU A 160 7.18 -8.21 15.58
N SER A 161 7.15 -7.05 16.24
CA SER A 161 6.94 -5.74 15.63
C SER A 161 8.16 -4.84 15.79
N ASP A 162 8.44 -4.03 14.77
CA ASP A 162 9.47 -3.01 14.89
C ASP A 162 8.97 -1.87 15.78
N PRO A 163 9.71 -1.47 16.83
CA PRO A 163 9.26 -0.43 17.74
C PRO A 163 9.18 0.92 17.04
N GLY A 164 8.20 1.74 17.47
CA GLY A 164 8.03 3.10 16.98
C GLY A 164 9.15 4.07 17.41
N PRO A 165 9.02 5.38 17.10
CA PRO A 165 7.82 6.01 16.54
C PRO A 165 7.72 5.92 15.01
N TYR A 166 6.49 5.99 14.47
CA TYR A 166 6.17 5.89 13.04
C TYR A 166 5.76 7.25 12.46
N PRO A 167 6.12 7.58 11.20
CA PRO A 167 5.79 8.87 10.57
C PRO A 167 4.37 8.84 9.99
N ILE A 168 3.35 8.55 10.81
CA ILE A 168 1.96 8.41 10.39
C ILE A 168 1.28 9.78 10.45
N PRO A 169 0.84 10.36 9.31
CA PRO A 169 0.07 11.58 9.35
C PRO A 169 -1.34 11.33 9.92
N PRO A 170 -1.98 12.32 10.58
CA PRO A 170 -3.31 12.15 11.19
C PRO A 170 -4.41 11.71 10.20
N TYR A 171 -4.21 11.96 8.93
CA TYR A 171 -5.12 11.64 7.83
C TYR A 171 -4.71 10.37 7.07
N ALA A 172 -3.77 9.57 7.57
CA ALA A 172 -3.34 8.34 6.90
C ALA A 172 -4.55 7.47 6.55
N PRO A 173 -4.68 7.01 5.29
CA PRO A 173 -5.79 6.17 4.89
C PRO A 173 -5.72 4.82 5.60
N ILE A 174 -6.88 4.31 5.98
CA ILE A 174 -7.04 2.99 6.59
C ILE A 174 -7.74 2.12 5.56
N GLU A 175 -7.25 0.93 5.31
CA GLU A 175 -7.89 -0.02 4.42
C GLU A 175 -9.34 -0.30 4.83
N GLY A 176 -10.24 -0.26 3.84
CA GLY A 176 -11.68 -0.36 4.05
C GLY A 176 -12.30 0.84 4.76
N GLY A 177 -11.53 1.93 4.99
CA GLY A 177 -11.98 3.15 5.63
C GLY A 177 -11.92 3.12 7.17
N PRO A 178 -12.23 4.25 7.82
CA PRO A 178 -12.08 4.40 9.28
C PRO A 178 -13.00 3.49 10.10
N SER A 179 -14.12 3.05 9.53
CA SER A 179 -15.08 2.14 10.14
C SER A 179 -14.89 0.66 9.75
N SER A 180 -13.83 0.35 9.00
CA SER A 180 -13.54 -1.02 8.57
C SER A 180 -13.43 -1.99 9.75
N THR A 181 -13.94 -3.19 9.58
CA THR A 181 -13.80 -4.33 10.49
C THR A 181 -12.84 -5.40 9.93
N GLY A 182 -12.25 -5.15 8.76
CA GLY A 182 -11.24 -6.00 8.13
C GLY A 182 -9.84 -5.74 8.71
N ASP A 183 -8.81 -5.98 7.89
CA ASP A 183 -7.41 -5.96 8.30
C ASP A 183 -6.88 -4.57 8.65
N ARG A 184 -7.52 -3.51 8.15
CA ARG A 184 -7.23 -2.12 8.54
C ARG A 184 -5.76 -1.75 8.38
N HIS A 185 -5.16 -2.14 7.26
CA HIS A 185 -3.78 -1.76 6.99
C HIS A 185 -3.63 -0.24 6.91
N VAL A 186 -2.51 0.25 7.46
CA VAL A 186 -2.03 1.62 7.29
C VAL A 186 -0.60 1.55 6.77
N ILE A 187 -0.39 2.06 5.57
CA ILE A 187 0.89 2.01 4.88
C ILE A 187 1.41 3.42 4.65
N VAL A 188 2.65 3.68 5.09
CA VAL A 188 3.31 4.98 4.95
C VAL A 188 4.66 4.80 4.27
N LEU A 189 4.84 5.44 3.12
CA LEU A 189 6.11 5.52 2.41
C LEU A 189 6.81 6.84 2.70
N ASP A 190 7.95 6.81 3.36
CA ASP A 190 8.85 7.96 3.49
C ASP A 190 9.70 8.06 2.21
N ALA A 191 9.33 8.98 1.33
CA ALA A 191 9.93 9.11 0.00
C ALA A 191 11.38 9.64 0.06
N ASP A 192 11.72 10.45 1.06
CA ASP A 192 13.05 11.05 1.18
C ASP A 192 14.06 10.02 1.70
N ASN A 193 13.68 9.25 2.72
CA ASN A 193 14.51 8.22 3.32
C ASN A 193 14.37 6.84 2.69
N TRP A 194 13.44 6.68 1.76
CA TRP A 194 13.07 5.44 1.08
C TRP A 194 12.82 4.30 2.07
N LYS A 195 12.01 4.59 3.09
CA LYS A 195 11.57 3.65 4.13
C LYS A 195 10.08 3.46 4.10
N LEU A 196 9.68 2.23 4.30
CA LEU A 196 8.29 1.81 4.32
C LEU A 196 7.90 1.45 5.75
N TYR A 197 6.77 1.95 6.19
CA TYR A 197 6.17 1.68 7.49
C TYR A 197 4.77 1.11 7.27
N GLU A 198 4.52 -0.08 7.80
CA GLU A 198 3.27 -0.79 7.59
C GLU A 198 2.69 -1.26 8.91
N LEU A 199 1.38 -1.13 9.07
CA LEU A 199 0.62 -1.52 10.25
C LEU A 199 -0.53 -2.45 9.86
N TYR A 200 -0.76 -3.49 10.66
CA TYR A 200 -1.93 -4.36 10.63
C TYR A 200 -2.86 -4.02 11.79
N ALA A 201 -4.19 -4.07 11.58
CA ALA A 201 -5.21 -3.77 12.58
C ALA A 201 -4.96 -2.41 13.27
N ALA A 202 -4.84 -1.35 12.47
CA ALA A 202 -4.44 -0.04 12.94
C ALA A 202 -5.64 0.82 13.38
N TYR A 203 -5.55 1.39 14.57
CA TYR A 203 -6.56 2.25 15.19
C TYR A 203 -5.95 3.55 15.67
N PRO A 204 -6.36 4.71 15.12
CA PRO A 204 -5.89 6.01 15.58
C PRO A 204 -6.51 6.35 16.95
N ALA A 205 -5.74 7.03 17.78
CA ALA A 205 -6.19 7.58 19.06
C ALA A 205 -5.74 9.03 19.21
N SER A 206 -6.47 9.80 20.00
CA SER A 206 -6.19 11.24 20.23
C SER A 206 -6.00 12.04 18.93
N GLY A 207 -6.91 11.85 17.96
CA GLY A 207 -6.84 12.55 16.68
C GLY A 207 -5.63 12.18 15.82
N GLY A 208 -5.11 10.95 15.95
CA GLY A 208 -3.92 10.48 15.22
C GLY A 208 -2.58 10.80 15.90
N ALA A 209 -2.58 11.40 17.09
CA ALA A 209 -1.36 11.68 17.86
C ALA A 209 -0.70 10.42 18.44
N ARG A 210 -1.41 9.30 18.42
CA ARG A 210 -0.92 7.95 18.75
C ARG A 210 -1.78 6.89 18.04
N TRP A 211 -1.24 5.68 17.92
CA TRP A 211 -1.93 4.55 17.28
C TRP A 211 -1.81 3.29 18.13
N ALA A 212 -2.82 2.42 18.03
CA ALA A 212 -2.73 1.02 18.45
C ALA A 212 -2.81 0.14 17.21
N SER A 213 -2.04 -0.94 17.18
CA SER A 213 -1.98 -1.84 16.03
C SER A 213 -1.78 -3.29 16.46
N GLY A 214 -2.17 -4.24 15.63
CA GLY A 214 -1.86 -5.65 15.82
C GLY A 214 -0.36 -5.88 15.72
N SER A 215 0.21 -5.57 14.59
CA SER A 215 1.65 -5.63 14.30
C SER A 215 2.12 -4.43 13.49
N GLY A 216 3.44 -4.24 13.43
CA GLY A 216 4.04 -3.19 12.61
C GLY A 216 5.42 -3.56 12.10
N ALA A 217 5.74 -3.11 10.90
CA ALA A 217 7.00 -3.38 10.24
C ALA A 217 7.61 -2.13 9.62
N ILE A 218 8.94 -2.06 9.67
CA ILE A 218 9.73 -1.01 9.04
C ILE A 218 10.69 -1.68 8.06
N PHE A 219 10.59 -1.32 6.79
CA PHE A 219 11.48 -1.83 5.74
C PHE A 219 12.37 -0.72 5.20
N ASP A 220 13.65 -0.99 5.10
CA ASP A 220 14.60 -0.15 4.35
C ASP A 220 14.58 -0.62 2.88
N LEU A 221 13.98 0.19 2.02
CA LEU A 221 13.79 -0.13 0.62
C LEU A 221 15.09 0.02 -0.22
N THR A 222 16.17 0.45 0.39
CA THR A 222 17.51 0.48 -0.23
C THR A 222 18.33 -0.76 0.07
N SER A 223 17.76 -1.74 0.81
CA SER A 223 18.45 -2.92 1.32
C SER A 223 17.69 -4.22 1.01
N ASN A 224 18.42 -5.32 0.90
CA ASN A 224 17.87 -6.67 0.83
C ASN A 224 17.74 -7.34 2.21
N ALA A 225 17.89 -6.58 3.30
CA ALA A 225 17.79 -7.12 4.64
C ALA A 225 16.39 -7.69 4.90
N LEU A 226 16.34 -8.92 5.38
CA LEU A 226 15.11 -9.58 5.75
C LEU A 226 14.79 -9.31 7.23
N ARG A 227 13.50 -9.33 7.57
CA ARG A 227 13.06 -9.31 8.98
C ARG A 227 13.66 -10.51 9.75
N PRO A 228 13.72 -10.44 11.09
CA PRO A 228 14.11 -11.61 11.91
C PRO A 228 13.27 -12.83 11.55
N ALA A 229 13.87 -14.03 11.64
CA ALA A 229 13.15 -15.27 11.42
C ALA A 229 11.99 -15.41 12.39
N ARG A 230 10.82 -15.83 11.89
CA ARG A 230 9.56 -15.99 12.63
C ARG A 230 8.88 -14.68 13.03
N TRP A 231 9.35 -13.54 12.58
CA TRP A 231 8.64 -12.30 12.76
C TRP A 231 7.61 -12.10 11.65
N THR A 232 6.36 -11.81 12.04
CA THR A 232 5.35 -11.30 11.13
C THR A 232 5.70 -9.89 10.64
N SER A 233 4.92 -9.36 9.73
CA SER A 233 4.89 -7.93 9.38
C SER A 233 3.46 -7.42 9.53
N ALA A 234 3.04 -6.46 8.73
CA ALA A 234 1.64 -6.18 8.51
C ALA A 234 0.98 -7.25 7.61
N ASP A 235 1.79 -8.06 6.92
CA ASP A 235 1.38 -9.22 6.12
C ASP A 235 1.81 -10.52 6.86
N ALA A 236 1.02 -11.57 6.78
CA ALA A 236 1.22 -12.81 7.55
C ALA A 236 2.55 -13.52 7.25
N ALA A 237 3.09 -13.36 6.06
CA ALA A 237 4.36 -13.95 5.66
C ALA A 237 5.61 -13.23 6.22
N GLY A 238 5.46 -12.10 6.93
CA GLY A 238 6.58 -11.25 7.32
C GLY A 238 7.20 -10.52 6.13
N LEU A 239 6.43 -10.31 5.07
CA LEU A 239 6.79 -9.60 3.84
C LEU A 239 6.29 -8.15 3.88
N PRO A 240 6.86 -7.25 3.06
CA PRO A 240 6.26 -5.94 2.84
C PRO A 240 5.04 -6.04 1.91
N ILE A 241 4.02 -5.24 2.17
CA ILE A 241 2.79 -5.20 1.38
C ILE A 241 2.96 -4.33 0.14
N LEU A 242 3.33 -3.04 0.31
CA LEU A 242 3.37 -2.05 -0.79
C LEU A 242 4.20 -2.50 -2.00
N PRO A 243 5.39 -3.10 -1.83
CA PRO A 243 6.19 -3.60 -2.96
C PRO A 243 5.54 -4.73 -3.76
N GLY A 244 4.53 -5.39 -3.22
CA GLY A 244 3.77 -6.46 -3.89
C GLY A 244 2.41 -6.03 -4.45
N LEU A 245 2.00 -4.78 -4.25
CA LEU A 245 0.73 -4.28 -4.76
C LEU A 245 0.82 -3.90 -6.24
N VAL A 246 -0.24 -4.19 -6.98
CA VAL A 246 -0.47 -3.61 -8.31
C VAL A 246 -0.85 -2.15 -8.12
N ARG A 247 -0.13 -1.21 -8.75
CA ARG A 247 -0.40 0.22 -8.66
C ARG A 247 -0.78 0.82 -10.01
N TYR A 248 -1.66 1.83 -9.96
CA TYR A 248 -2.15 2.49 -11.16
C TYR A 248 -1.02 3.19 -11.95
N ASP A 249 -0.05 3.81 -11.27
CA ASP A 249 1.09 4.48 -11.91
C ASP A 249 1.92 3.50 -12.73
N GLU A 250 2.20 2.30 -12.22
CA GLU A 250 2.96 1.27 -12.94
C GLU A 250 2.21 0.79 -14.18
N VAL A 251 0.91 0.55 -14.04
CA VAL A 251 0.11 -0.06 -15.11
C VAL A 251 -0.28 0.96 -16.18
N ALA A 252 -0.80 2.12 -15.79
CA ALA A 252 -1.41 3.08 -16.72
C ALA A 252 -0.46 4.22 -17.14
N ILE A 253 0.59 4.51 -16.37
CA ILE A 253 1.54 5.59 -16.67
C ILE A 253 2.86 5.01 -17.22
N HIS A 254 3.46 4.05 -16.48
CA HIS A 254 4.76 3.46 -16.87
C HIS A 254 4.61 2.22 -17.76
N HIS A 255 3.41 1.63 -17.86
CA HIS A 255 3.11 0.44 -18.67
C HIS A 255 3.98 -0.78 -18.33
N ALA A 256 4.49 -0.84 -17.09
CA ALA A 256 5.35 -1.91 -16.61
C ALA A 256 5.22 -2.09 -15.09
N ILE A 257 5.06 -3.34 -14.65
CA ILE A 257 5.29 -3.76 -13.26
C ILE A 257 6.60 -4.53 -13.25
N GLU A 258 7.57 -4.08 -12.47
CA GLU A 258 8.93 -4.65 -12.45
C GLU A 258 9.22 -5.43 -11.16
N HIS A 259 8.20 -6.06 -10.60
CA HIS A 259 8.29 -6.87 -9.37
C HIS A 259 7.25 -7.99 -9.37
N ALA A 260 7.40 -8.95 -8.46
CA ALA A 260 6.38 -9.96 -8.17
C ALA A 260 5.17 -9.31 -7.48
N ILE A 261 3.98 -9.85 -7.72
CA ILE A 261 2.74 -9.40 -7.10
C ILE A 261 2.47 -10.24 -5.85
N ARG A 262 1.88 -9.67 -4.78
CA ARG A 262 1.41 -10.45 -3.63
C ARG A 262 0.10 -11.14 -3.95
N PHE A 263 -0.08 -12.35 -3.43
CA PHE A 263 -1.37 -13.06 -3.50
C PHE A 263 -1.68 -13.84 -2.23
N THR A 264 -2.91 -14.34 -2.11
CA THR A 264 -3.39 -15.09 -0.95
C THR A 264 -3.87 -16.50 -1.33
N CYS A 265 -3.93 -17.37 -0.32
CA CYS A 265 -4.42 -18.73 -0.41
C CYS A 265 -5.16 -19.09 0.89
N VAL A 266 -6.29 -19.80 0.81
CA VAL A 266 -7.07 -20.19 1.99
C VAL A 266 -6.28 -21.15 2.89
N HIS A 267 -5.62 -22.12 2.31
CA HIS A 267 -4.92 -23.19 3.04
C HIS A 267 -3.41 -23.09 2.89
N THR A 268 -2.76 -22.48 3.88
CA THR A 268 -1.30 -22.39 3.90
C THR A 268 -0.68 -23.41 4.85
N ARG A 269 0.60 -23.72 4.63
CA ARG A 269 1.38 -24.63 5.45
C ARG A 269 2.00 -23.91 6.65
N LYS A 270 2.16 -24.61 7.79
CA LYS A 270 3.03 -24.20 8.91
C LYS A 270 4.49 -24.20 8.48
N ALA A 271 4.80 -23.40 7.45
CA ALA A 271 6.12 -23.27 6.86
C ALA A 271 6.25 -21.96 6.08
N TYR A 272 7.47 -21.52 5.85
CA TYR A 272 7.77 -20.45 4.91
C TYR A 272 9.03 -20.75 4.08
N VAL A 273 9.14 -20.08 2.94
CA VAL A 273 10.35 -20.00 2.13
C VAL A 273 10.79 -18.55 1.96
N PRO A 274 12.12 -18.25 1.98
CA PRO A 274 12.58 -16.89 1.73
C PRO A 274 12.09 -16.33 0.38
N PRO A 275 11.73 -15.03 0.32
CA PRO A 275 12.01 -13.97 1.31
C PRO A 275 11.06 -13.90 2.50
N ALA A 276 9.99 -14.72 2.56
CA ALA A 276 9.11 -14.79 3.72
C ALA A 276 9.86 -15.19 5.00
N ARG A 277 9.35 -14.75 6.15
CA ARG A 277 9.99 -14.98 7.46
C ARG A 277 9.06 -15.60 8.48
N HIS A 278 7.76 -15.68 8.19
CA HIS A 278 6.73 -16.13 9.12
C HIS A 278 5.72 -17.04 8.42
N TRP A 279 4.97 -17.81 9.19
CA TRP A 279 3.79 -18.57 8.79
C TRP A 279 2.62 -18.26 9.73
N ALA A 280 1.39 -18.27 9.22
CA ALA A 280 0.17 -18.06 9.99
C ALA A 280 -0.80 -19.23 9.81
N SER A 281 -0.31 -20.47 9.98
CA SER A 281 -1.10 -21.68 9.82
C SER A 281 -0.63 -22.79 10.76
N THR A 282 -1.52 -23.72 11.05
CA THR A 282 -1.23 -24.94 11.81
C THR A 282 -1.15 -26.19 10.93
N LEU A 283 -1.46 -26.06 9.62
CA LEU A 283 -1.45 -27.20 8.69
C LEU A 283 -0.02 -27.65 8.37
N THR A 284 0.27 -28.93 8.47
CA THR A 284 1.62 -29.48 8.30
C THR A 284 1.82 -30.28 7.00
N GLY A 285 0.73 -30.57 6.27
CA GLY A 285 0.79 -31.39 5.04
C GLY A 285 1.69 -30.76 3.98
N ALA A 286 2.53 -31.60 3.33
CA ALA A 286 3.51 -31.15 2.35
C ALA A 286 2.90 -30.55 1.07
N ASN A 287 1.64 -30.80 0.83
CA ASN A 287 0.90 -30.30 -0.34
C ASN A 287 0.24 -28.94 -0.08
N TYR A 288 0.27 -28.41 1.15
CA TYR A 288 -0.17 -27.04 1.42
C TYR A 288 0.94 -26.05 1.09
N ALA A 289 0.55 -24.92 0.53
CA ALA A 289 1.44 -23.85 0.12
C ALA A 289 2.13 -23.19 1.32
N PRO A 290 3.48 -23.14 1.39
CA PRO A 290 4.19 -22.37 2.42
C PRO A 290 4.12 -20.86 2.10
N MET A 291 4.12 -19.99 3.12
CA MET A 291 4.31 -18.55 2.92
C MET A 291 5.60 -18.27 2.16
N GLY A 292 5.58 -17.30 1.26
CA GLY A 292 6.72 -17.03 0.37
C GLY A 292 6.79 -17.91 -0.87
N MET A 293 5.89 -18.91 -1.02
CA MET A 293 5.80 -19.70 -2.25
C MET A 293 5.63 -18.76 -3.45
N ARG A 294 6.45 -18.96 -4.49
CA ARG A 294 6.38 -18.17 -5.71
C ARG A 294 5.75 -18.96 -6.83
N VAL A 295 4.74 -18.39 -7.46
CA VAL A 295 4.11 -18.95 -8.67
C VAL A 295 4.27 -17.98 -9.83
N ARG A 296 4.33 -18.51 -11.07
CA ARG A 296 4.33 -17.71 -12.28
C ARG A 296 3.23 -18.16 -13.22
N LEU A 297 2.69 -17.22 -13.99
CA LEU A 297 1.78 -17.52 -15.09
C LEU A 297 2.55 -18.30 -16.18
N LYS A 298 2.01 -19.44 -16.61
CA LYS A 298 2.64 -20.31 -17.62
C LYS A 298 2.91 -19.53 -18.91
N ALA A 299 4.06 -19.75 -19.52
CA ALA A 299 4.46 -19.06 -20.76
C ALA A 299 3.45 -19.24 -21.90
N GLY A 300 2.82 -20.42 -22.00
CA GLY A 300 1.85 -20.75 -23.06
C GLY A 300 0.46 -20.12 -22.90
N VAL A 301 0.15 -19.44 -21.81
CA VAL A 301 -1.14 -18.76 -21.66
C VAL A 301 -1.18 -17.56 -22.62
N ASP A 302 -2.18 -17.54 -23.50
CA ASP A 302 -2.39 -16.41 -24.41
C ASP A 302 -3.02 -15.23 -23.67
N ILE A 303 -2.34 -14.08 -23.73
CA ILE A 303 -2.79 -12.84 -23.11
C ILE A 303 -3.14 -11.76 -24.14
N SER A 304 -3.15 -12.08 -25.43
CA SER A 304 -3.31 -11.11 -26.51
C SER A 304 -4.72 -10.51 -26.58
N SER A 305 -5.72 -11.22 -26.06
CA SER A 305 -7.13 -10.78 -26.04
C SER A 305 -7.45 -9.83 -24.90
N TYR A 306 -6.57 -9.69 -23.90
CA TYR A 306 -6.77 -8.79 -22.78
C TYR A 306 -6.47 -7.33 -23.16
N SER A 307 -7.03 -6.39 -22.42
CA SER A 307 -6.75 -4.97 -22.55
C SER A 307 -5.26 -4.67 -22.34
N ALA A 308 -4.81 -3.50 -22.77
CA ALA A 308 -3.44 -3.05 -22.52
C ALA A 308 -3.12 -3.02 -21.01
N THR A 309 -4.05 -2.58 -20.18
CA THR A 309 -3.97 -2.58 -18.72
C THR A 309 -3.71 -3.97 -18.16
N ASN A 310 -4.61 -4.92 -18.48
CA ASN A 310 -4.48 -6.30 -17.98
C ASN A 310 -3.26 -7.01 -18.55
N GLN A 311 -2.85 -6.73 -19.79
CA GLN A 311 -1.61 -7.26 -20.35
C GLN A 311 -0.37 -6.84 -19.56
N VAL A 312 -0.32 -5.62 -18.98
CA VAL A 312 0.80 -5.21 -18.12
C VAL A 312 0.89 -6.11 -16.90
N ILE A 313 -0.23 -6.35 -16.22
CA ILE A 313 -0.31 -7.24 -15.06
C ILE A 313 0.09 -8.68 -15.44
N LEU A 314 -0.49 -9.21 -16.52
CA LEU A 314 -0.24 -10.59 -16.96
C LEU A 314 1.22 -10.80 -17.44
N ARG A 315 1.86 -9.79 -18.05
CA ARG A 315 3.28 -9.84 -18.38
C ARG A 315 4.15 -9.89 -17.12
N ALA A 316 3.81 -9.12 -16.09
CA ALA A 316 4.51 -9.17 -14.81
C ALA A 316 4.38 -10.56 -14.15
N LEU A 317 3.18 -11.16 -14.20
CA LEU A 317 2.94 -12.51 -13.69
C LEU A 317 3.74 -13.59 -14.44
N LYS A 318 3.98 -13.42 -15.74
CA LYS A 318 4.86 -14.32 -16.51
C LYS A 318 6.33 -14.14 -16.15
N LYS A 319 6.77 -12.90 -15.94
CA LYS A 319 8.17 -12.57 -15.73
C LYS A 319 8.59 -12.68 -14.27
N TYR A 320 7.85 -12.02 -13.39
CA TYR A 320 8.17 -11.93 -11.97
C TYR A 320 7.31 -12.84 -11.11
N GLY A 321 6.17 -13.30 -11.63
CA GLY A 321 5.22 -14.13 -10.90
C GLY A 321 4.53 -13.39 -9.75
N MET A 322 4.00 -14.17 -8.80
CA MET A 322 3.44 -13.66 -7.56
C MET A 322 3.92 -14.48 -6.36
N ILE A 323 3.96 -13.85 -5.19
CA ILE A 323 4.46 -14.44 -3.94
C ILE A 323 3.30 -14.56 -2.95
N LEU A 324 3.14 -15.75 -2.36
CA LEU A 324 2.16 -16.00 -1.30
C LEU A 324 2.55 -15.24 -0.04
N ALA A 325 1.75 -14.25 0.31
CA ALA A 325 2.06 -13.29 1.35
C ALA A 325 1.12 -13.38 2.55
N ASP A 326 -0.12 -13.86 2.35
CA ASP A 326 -1.09 -13.96 3.43
C ASP A 326 -2.07 -15.12 3.24
N ASN A 327 -2.79 -15.44 4.32
CA ASN A 327 -4.03 -16.21 4.26
C ASN A 327 -5.16 -15.32 3.74
N GLY A 328 -6.06 -15.89 2.98
CA GLY A 328 -7.19 -15.16 2.40
C GLY A 328 -7.91 -16.06 1.40
N ALA A 329 -8.80 -15.51 0.60
CA ALA A 329 -9.39 -16.29 -0.47
C ALA A 329 -8.31 -16.72 -1.48
N ASP A 330 -8.55 -17.87 -2.13
CA ASP A 330 -7.61 -18.42 -3.11
C ASP A 330 -7.49 -17.47 -4.33
N MET A 331 -6.26 -17.35 -4.82
CA MET A 331 -5.93 -16.61 -6.05
C MET A 331 -6.32 -15.12 -6.04
N MET A 332 -6.42 -14.47 -4.87
CA MET A 332 -6.60 -13.02 -4.80
C MET A 332 -5.25 -12.31 -4.91
N ILE A 333 -5.15 -11.34 -5.81
CA ILE A 333 -3.97 -10.48 -5.96
C ILE A 333 -4.26 -9.10 -5.37
N GLY A 334 -3.31 -8.56 -4.59
CA GLY A 334 -3.46 -7.26 -3.95
C GLY A 334 -3.06 -6.11 -4.86
N GLY A 335 -3.71 -4.97 -4.68
CA GLY A 335 -3.35 -3.72 -5.34
C GLY A 335 -3.78 -2.49 -4.56
N ALA A 336 -3.33 -1.32 -5.00
CA ALA A 336 -3.72 -0.05 -4.43
C ALA A 336 -5.02 0.46 -5.08
N PRO A 337 -5.95 1.02 -4.28
CA PRO A 337 -7.17 1.63 -4.81
C PRO A 337 -6.83 2.86 -5.65
N ASP A 338 -7.56 3.02 -6.76
CA ASP A 338 -7.46 4.22 -7.57
C ASP A 338 -8.78 4.46 -8.31
N PRO A 339 -9.39 5.66 -8.27
CA PRO A 339 -10.67 5.94 -8.93
C PRO A 339 -10.59 5.93 -10.46
N ARG A 340 -9.39 5.83 -11.02
CA ARG A 340 -9.15 5.76 -12.48
C ARG A 340 -9.13 4.33 -13.01
N TRP A 341 -9.14 3.28 -12.15
CA TRP A 341 -9.29 1.91 -12.58
C TRP A 341 -10.63 1.70 -13.31
N SER A 342 -10.66 0.75 -14.21
CA SER A 342 -11.89 0.18 -14.74
C SER A 342 -12.14 -1.17 -14.06
N ASP A 343 -13.09 -1.21 -13.12
CA ASP A 343 -13.41 -2.44 -12.38
C ASP A 343 -13.89 -3.55 -13.33
N ASP A 344 -14.67 -3.19 -14.36
CA ASP A 344 -15.13 -4.14 -15.39
C ASP A 344 -13.96 -4.73 -16.19
N ASP A 345 -12.94 -3.91 -16.49
CA ASP A 345 -11.74 -4.39 -17.20
C ASP A 345 -10.91 -5.30 -16.30
N LEU A 346 -10.65 -4.87 -15.05
CA LEU A 346 -9.92 -5.69 -14.06
C LEU A 346 -10.62 -7.03 -13.83
N HIS A 347 -11.97 -7.07 -13.82
CA HIS A 347 -12.73 -8.30 -13.63
C HIS A 347 -12.40 -9.38 -14.68
N ASN A 348 -11.95 -9.01 -15.88
CA ASN A 348 -11.53 -9.99 -16.89
C ASN A 348 -10.32 -10.84 -16.46
N LEU A 349 -9.54 -10.40 -15.45
CA LEU A 349 -8.45 -11.20 -14.88
C LEU A 349 -8.96 -12.51 -14.24
N THR A 350 -10.23 -12.59 -13.88
CA THR A 350 -10.87 -13.82 -13.35
C THR A 350 -10.92 -14.98 -14.36
N HIS A 351 -10.67 -14.72 -15.64
CA HIS A 351 -10.53 -15.77 -16.65
C HIS A 351 -9.18 -16.50 -16.60
N ILE A 352 -8.21 -15.98 -15.84
CA ILE A 352 -6.95 -16.67 -15.51
C ILE A 352 -7.19 -17.47 -14.24
N HIS A 353 -7.03 -18.79 -14.30
CA HIS A 353 -7.31 -19.70 -13.20
C HIS A 353 -6.02 -20.13 -12.49
N GLY A 354 -6.14 -20.66 -11.28
CA GLY A 354 -5.01 -21.23 -10.55
C GLY A 354 -4.25 -22.29 -11.37
N SER A 355 -4.96 -23.08 -12.19
CA SER A 355 -4.36 -24.06 -13.10
C SER A 355 -3.48 -23.46 -14.20
N ASP A 356 -3.57 -22.18 -14.47
CA ASP A 356 -2.73 -21.48 -15.45
C ASP A 356 -1.37 -21.08 -14.86
N PHE A 357 -1.19 -21.29 -13.56
CA PHE A 357 0.05 -21.01 -12.86
C PHE A 357 0.86 -22.29 -12.60
N GLU A 358 2.14 -22.10 -12.31
CA GLU A 358 3.06 -23.14 -11.93
C GLU A 358 3.98 -22.62 -10.83
N VAL A 359 4.38 -23.52 -9.90
CA VAL A 359 5.23 -23.14 -8.75
C VAL A 359 6.68 -23.14 -9.16
N VAL A 360 7.38 -22.04 -8.91
CA VAL A 360 8.82 -21.91 -9.08
C VAL A 360 9.52 -22.70 -7.98
N GLN A 361 10.62 -23.41 -8.32
CA GLN A 361 11.38 -24.22 -7.38
C GLN A 361 11.71 -23.44 -6.11
N MET A 362 11.32 -24.00 -4.98
CA MET A 362 11.52 -23.40 -3.66
C MET A 362 12.84 -23.90 -3.05
N ASN A 363 13.56 -22.98 -2.40
CA ASN A 363 14.80 -23.29 -1.68
C ASN A 363 14.74 -22.70 -0.27
N GLY A 364 15.40 -23.36 0.69
CA GLY A 364 15.54 -22.82 2.05
C GLY A 364 14.24 -22.83 2.87
N MET A 365 13.34 -23.80 2.61
CA MET A 365 12.09 -23.94 3.38
C MET A 365 12.36 -24.14 4.87
N VAL A 366 11.68 -23.37 5.69
CA VAL A 366 11.64 -23.48 7.15
C VAL A 366 10.28 -24.01 7.56
N VAL A 367 10.25 -25.17 8.21
CA VAL A 367 9.02 -25.83 8.67
C VAL A 367 8.88 -25.63 10.18
N GLY A 368 7.66 -25.26 10.61
CA GLY A 368 7.34 -25.16 12.03
C GLY A 368 7.20 -26.55 12.67
N ASN A 369 7.75 -26.69 13.86
CA ASN A 369 7.63 -27.87 14.70
C ASN A 369 6.20 -27.99 15.30
#